data_496f6413d844b57a9e42a4684715f4eb
#
_entry.id   496f6413d844b57a9e42a4684715f4eb
#
_cell.length_a   1.000
_cell.length_b   1.000
_cell.length_c   1.000
_cell.angle_alpha   90.00
_cell.angle_beta   90.00
_cell.angle_gamma   90.00
#
_symmetry.space_group_name_H-M   'P 1'
#
loop_
_entity.id
_entity.type
_entity.pdbx_description
1 polymer ?
#
loop_
_entity_poly.entity_id
_entity_poly.type
_entity_poly.pdbx_seq_one_letter_code
_entity_poly.pdbx_strand_id
1 'polypeptide(L)'
;QETLALAQTRGYTTGGTEHIIINNQIGFTTSDPRDMRSSAFCTDIVKMVEAPVLHVNADDPEAVVLATQLALEYRMTFRQDVVVDITCFRKLGHNEQDTPSLTQPLMYKKIAAHPGTRKIYADRLSAQGLGESIGDDMVKTYRAALDAGKNTSEPVLTNFKTKFTVDWSPFLGKKWTDAADTALPMAEWKRLAERITTLPAGVTPHSLVKKVLDDRAAMGRGDLPVDWGMGEHMAFASLVASGFPVRLSGEDSGRGTFTHRHAVIHDQNREKWDTGTYIPLQN
;
A
#
# COMPACT_ATOMS: atom_id res chain seq x y z
N GLN A 1 -4.63 -6.54 -8.70
CA GLN A 1 -4.12 -6.23 -10.06
C GLN A 1 -3.86 -4.73 -10.18
N GLU A 2 -4.84 -3.88 -9.92
CA GLU A 2 -4.73 -2.41 -10.03
C GLU A 2 -3.62 -1.86 -9.13
N THR A 3 -3.52 -2.33 -7.90
CA THR A 3 -2.47 -1.92 -6.95
C THR A 3 -1.07 -2.25 -7.48
N LEU A 4 -0.89 -3.43 -8.07
CA LEU A 4 0.39 -3.81 -8.70
C LEU A 4 0.71 -2.93 -9.90
N ALA A 5 -0.29 -2.61 -10.74
CA ALA A 5 -0.10 -1.75 -11.90
C ALA A 5 0.32 -0.32 -11.52
N LEU A 6 -0.03 0.14 -10.30
CA LEU A 6 0.39 1.43 -9.77
C LEU A 6 1.76 1.43 -9.09
N ALA A 7 2.25 0.27 -8.65
CA ALA A 7 3.40 0.16 -7.75
C ALA A 7 4.69 0.80 -8.27
N GLN A 8 4.89 0.87 -9.59
CA GLN A 8 6.03 1.48 -10.25
C GLN A 8 5.72 2.84 -10.89
N THR A 9 4.46 3.28 -10.81
CA THR A 9 4.05 4.55 -11.40
C THR A 9 4.58 5.72 -10.59
N ARG A 10 5.09 6.75 -11.25
CA ARG A 10 5.62 7.96 -10.61
C ARG A 10 4.58 8.59 -9.68
N GLY A 11 4.98 8.86 -8.44
CA GLY A 11 4.11 9.36 -7.38
C GLY A 11 3.38 8.28 -6.57
N TYR A 12 3.42 7.01 -7.00
CA TYR A 12 2.80 5.87 -6.31
C TYR A 12 3.81 4.80 -5.87
N THR A 13 5.09 4.99 -6.17
CA THR A 13 6.15 4.05 -5.79
C THR A 13 6.22 3.87 -4.28
N THR A 14 6.29 2.61 -3.84
CA THR A 14 6.41 2.23 -2.43
C THR A 14 7.85 1.86 -2.03
N GLY A 15 8.76 1.81 -2.99
CA GLY A 15 10.10 1.27 -2.81
C GLY A 15 10.10 -0.26 -2.77
N GLY A 16 9.17 -0.88 -3.49
CA GLY A 16 8.95 -2.31 -3.54
C GLY A 16 8.13 -2.84 -2.35
N THR A 17 7.45 -3.95 -2.59
CA THR A 17 6.66 -4.67 -1.58
C THR A 17 7.01 -6.15 -1.64
N GLU A 18 7.24 -6.76 -0.50
CA GLU A 18 7.29 -8.21 -0.38
C GLU A 18 5.87 -8.73 -0.18
N HIS A 19 5.38 -9.52 -1.13
CA HIS A 19 4.05 -10.13 -1.10
C HIS A 19 4.19 -11.59 -0.66
N ILE A 20 3.68 -11.93 0.51
CA ILE A 20 3.68 -13.31 1.01
C ILE A 20 2.30 -13.91 0.78
N ILE A 21 2.25 -14.98 -0.01
CA ILE A 21 1.01 -15.69 -0.35
C ILE A 21 0.99 -17.03 0.37
N ILE A 22 0.07 -17.19 1.30
CA ILE A 22 -0.21 -18.48 1.94
C ILE A 22 -1.15 -19.26 1.03
N ASN A 23 -0.55 -19.99 0.09
CA ASN A 23 -1.28 -20.69 -0.96
C ASN A 23 -1.76 -22.06 -0.47
N ASN A 24 -2.95 -22.10 0.08
CA ASN A 24 -3.56 -23.33 0.57
C ASN A 24 -4.23 -24.17 -0.54
N GLN A 25 -4.10 -23.78 -1.79
CA GLN A 25 -4.56 -24.50 -3.00
C GLN A 25 -6.08 -24.67 -3.09
N ILE A 26 -6.85 -23.95 -2.29
CA ILE A 26 -8.32 -23.99 -2.30
C ILE A 26 -8.88 -22.73 -2.94
N GLY A 27 -9.83 -22.88 -3.85
CA GLY A 27 -10.58 -21.79 -4.48
C GLY A 27 -11.93 -21.52 -3.78
N PHE A 28 -11.97 -21.53 -2.46
CA PHE A 28 -13.17 -21.35 -1.63
C PHE A 28 -14.30 -22.32 -2.04
N THR A 29 -15.37 -21.84 -2.69
CA THR A 29 -16.49 -22.66 -3.17
C THR A 29 -16.27 -23.32 -4.53
N THR A 30 -15.16 -23.00 -5.21
CA THR A 30 -14.81 -23.58 -6.51
C THR A 30 -14.26 -24.99 -6.33
N SER A 31 -15.00 -25.99 -6.76
CA SER A 31 -14.65 -27.41 -6.55
C SER A 31 -13.58 -27.91 -7.50
N ASP A 32 -13.60 -27.45 -8.76
CA ASP A 32 -12.64 -27.87 -9.79
C ASP A 32 -11.53 -26.83 -9.92
N PRO A 33 -10.24 -27.21 -9.75
CA PRO A 33 -9.13 -26.30 -9.91
C PRO A 33 -9.05 -25.60 -11.27
N ARG A 34 -9.62 -26.19 -12.32
CA ARG A 34 -9.65 -25.61 -13.67
C ARG A 34 -10.57 -24.40 -13.78
N ASP A 35 -11.52 -24.25 -12.83
CA ASP A 35 -12.48 -23.15 -12.79
C ASP A 35 -12.01 -21.98 -11.91
N MET A 36 -10.86 -22.12 -11.23
CA MET A 36 -10.37 -21.10 -10.31
C MET A 36 -9.77 -19.89 -11.02
N ARG A 37 -9.00 -20.12 -12.09
CA ARG A 37 -8.28 -19.09 -12.83
C ARG A 37 -7.78 -19.61 -14.18
N SER A 38 -7.47 -18.69 -15.09
CA SER A 38 -6.95 -19.01 -16.42
C SER A 38 -5.44 -19.34 -16.44
N SER A 39 -4.72 -19.05 -15.35
CA SER A 39 -3.27 -19.27 -15.24
C SER A 39 -2.95 -20.45 -14.34
N ALA A 40 -1.74 -21.02 -14.49
CA ALA A 40 -1.28 -22.15 -13.69
C ALA A 40 -1.08 -21.78 -12.22
N PHE A 41 -0.53 -20.59 -11.95
CA PHE A 41 -0.26 -20.11 -10.59
C PHE A 41 -1.09 -18.87 -10.27
N CYS A 42 -1.52 -18.74 -9.01
CA CYS A 42 -2.19 -17.52 -8.55
C CYS A 42 -1.27 -16.28 -8.63
N THR A 43 0.02 -16.50 -8.62
CA THR A 43 1.06 -15.48 -8.73
C THR A 43 1.36 -15.01 -10.15
N ASP A 44 0.80 -15.63 -11.18
CA ASP A 44 1.07 -15.24 -12.57
C ASP A 44 0.69 -13.79 -12.88
N ILE A 45 -0.21 -13.21 -12.09
CA ILE A 45 -0.62 -11.82 -12.21
C ILE A 45 0.54 -10.82 -11.97
N VAL A 46 1.52 -11.19 -11.17
CA VAL A 46 2.64 -10.28 -10.86
C VAL A 46 3.67 -10.19 -11.99
N LYS A 47 3.56 -11.07 -12.99
CA LYS A 47 4.36 -10.98 -14.23
C LYS A 47 4.09 -9.68 -15.00
N MET A 48 2.94 -9.04 -14.79
CA MET A 48 2.63 -7.74 -15.38
C MET A 48 3.63 -6.64 -15.00
N VAL A 49 4.23 -6.75 -13.82
CA VAL A 49 5.18 -5.78 -13.26
C VAL A 49 6.59 -6.38 -13.13
N GLU A 50 6.82 -7.51 -13.79
CA GLU A 50 8.12 -8.20 -13.84
C GLU A 50 8.67 -8.56 -12.45
N ALA A 51 7.79 -8.74 -11.46
CA ALA A 51 8.19 -9.12 -10.11
C ALA A 51 8.62 -10.60 -10.06
N PRO A 52 9.76 -10.93 -9.47
CA PRO A 52 10.17 -12.30 -9.27
C PRO A 52 9.24 -13.03 -8.29
N VAL A 53 9.06 -14.34 -8.51
CA VAL A 53 8.26 -15.21 -7.66
C VAL A 53 9.12 -16.33 -7.14
N LEU A 54 9.15 -16.51 -5.83
CA LEU A 54 9.80 -17.64 -5.16
C LEU A 54 8.71 -18.62 -4.72
N HIS A 55 8.68 -19.80 -5.32
CA HIS A 55 7.77 -20.87 -4.92
C HIS A 55 8.45 -21.75 -3.87
N VAL A 56 7.83 -21.94 -2.72
CA VAL A 56 8.39 -22.71 -1.62
C VAL A 56 7.34 -23.64 -1.01
N ASN A 57 7.76 -24.85 -0.61
CA ASN A 57 6.91 -25.80 0.10
C ASN A 57 6.86 -25.44 1.60
N ALA A 58 5.66 -25.23 2.13
CA ALA A 58 5.43 -24.96 3.55
C ALA A 58 5.87 -26.08 4.50
N ASP A 59 6.04 -27.30 4.00
CA ASP A 59 6.56 -28.42 4.80
C ASP A 59 8.08 -28.38 5.01
N ASP A 60 8.76 -27.43 4.37
CA ASP A 60 10.18 -27.13 4.64
C ASP A 60 10.33 -25.73 5.24
N PRO A 61 10.29 -25.61 6.60
CA PRO A 61 10.40 -24.32 7.26
C PRO A 61 11.70 -23.56 6.98
N GLU A 62 12.81 -24.29 6.79
CA GLU A 62 14.11 -23.67 6.49
C GLU A 62 14.10 -23.04 5.08
N ALA A 63 13.51 -23.74 4.11
CA ALA A 63 13.33 -23.19 2.77
C ALA A 63 12.40 -21.96 2.77
N VAL A 64 11.35 -21.95 3.60
CA VAL A 64 10.46 -20.79 3.77
C VAL A 64 11.25 -19.60 4.33
N VAL A 65 12.07 -19.80 5.37
CA VAL A 65 12.91 -18.74 5.93
C VAL A 65 13.90 -18.22 4.91
N LEU A 66 14.58 -19.10 4.17
CA LEU A 66 15.52 -18.70 3.13
C LEU A 66 14.85 -17.90 2.01
N ALA A 67 13.69 -18.35 1.52
CA ALA A 67 12.94 -17.64 0.49
C ALA A 67 12.50 -16.24 0.95
N THR A 68 12.02 -16.13 2.19
CA THR A 68 11.60 -14.85 2.77
C THR A 68 12.79 -13.90 2.96
N GLN A 69 13.93 -14.39 3.45
CA GLN A 69 15.15 -13.59 3.56
C GLN A 69 15.61 -13.07 2.20
N LEU A 70 15.66 -13.95 1.20
CA LEU A 70 16.05 -13.58 -0.16
C LEU A 70 15.09 -12.55 -0.76
N ALA A 71 13.79 -12.70 -0.55
CA ALA A 71 12.78 -11.74 -1.00
C ALA A 71 12.97 -10.38 -0.33
N LEU A 72 13.19 -10.36 0.98
CA LEU A 72 13.46 -9.12 1.71
C LEU A 72 14.72 -8.42 1.23
N GLU A 73 15.82 -9.17 1.03
CA GLU A 73 17.07 -8.62 0.50
C GLU A 73 16.88 -8.07 -0.91
N TYR A 74 16.15 -8.78 -1.77
CA TYR A 74 15.80 -8.31 -3.11
C TYR A 74 15.04 -6.99 -3.06
N ARG A 75 13.96 -6.95 -2.28
CA ARG A 75 13.16 -5.73 -2.08
C ARG A 75 14.00 -4.57 -1.56
N MET A 76 14.87 -4.82 -0.58
CA MET A 76 15.69 -3.78 0.03
C MET A 76 16.77 -3.26 -0.92
N THR A 77 17.35 -4.14 -1.74
CA THR A 77 18.43 -3.81 -2.68
C THR A 77 17.89 -3.11 -3.92
N PHE A 78 16.88 -3.68 -4.56
CA PHE A 78 16.39 -3.21 -5.86
C PHE A 78 15.20 -2.27 -5.77
N ARG A 79 14.56 -2.16 -4.61
CA ARG A 79 13.33 -1.35 -4.43
C ARG A 79 12.20 -1.75 -5.38
N GLN A 80 12.10 -3.04 -5.68
CA GLN A 80 11.13 -3.66 -6.55
C GLN A 80 10.22 -4.61 -5.78
N ASP A 81 9.06 -4.91 -6.35
CA ASP A 81 8.16 -5.91 -5.80
C ASP A 81 8.75 -7.32 -5.95
N VAL A 82 8.46 -8.18 -5.00
CA VAL A 82 8.84 -9.60 -4.99
C VAL A 82 7.74 -10.41 -4.31
N VAL A 83 7.56 -11.65 -4.74
CA VAL A 83 6.50 -12.52 -4.23
C VAL A 83 7.08 -13.81 -3.69
N VAL A 84 6.64 -14.22 -2.51
CA VAL A 84 6.89 -15.56 -1.95
C VAL A 84 5.57 -16.32 -1.95
N ASP A 85 5.48 -17.36 -2.77
CA ASP A 85 4.31 -18.25 -2.86
C ASP A 85 4.59 -19.50 -1.99
N ILE A 86 4.02 -19.51 -0.79
CA ILE A 86 4.17 -20.60 0.18
C ILE A 86 3.05 -21.61 -0.05
N THR A 87 3.38 -22.69 -0.76
CA THR A 87 2.42 -23.75 -1.05
C THR A 87 2.16 -24.58 0.20
N CYS A 88 0.94 -24.57 0.68
CA CYS A 88 0.48 -25.26 1.89
C CYS A 88 -0.89 -25.92 1.67
N PHE A 89 -1.54 -26.33 2.75
CA PHE A 89 -2.91 -26.81 2.71
C PHE A 89 -3.72 -26.26 3.89
N ARG A 90 -5.06 -26.22 3.72
CA ARG A 90 -6.00 -25.88 4.79
C ARG A 90 -6.56 -27.16 5.40
N LYS A 91 -6.34 -27.37 6.69
CA LYS A 91 -6.77 -28.57 7.39
C LYS A 91 -8.26 -28.61 7.68
N LEU A 92 -8.83 -27.48 8.07
CA LEU A 92 -10.24 -27.34 8.45
C LEU A 92 -11.04 -26.62 7.34
N GLY A 93 -12.37 -26.61 7.47
CA GLY A 93 -13.26 -25.87 6.59
C GLY A 93 -13.13 -24.35 6.73
N HIS A 94 -13.92 -23.64 5.94
CA HIS A 94 -13.99 -22.17 5.98
C HIS A 94 -14.54 -21.68 7.33
N ASN A 95 -15.51 -22.42 7.86
CA ASN A 95 -16.12 -22.23 9.19
C ASN A 95 -16.46 -23.58 9.82
N GLU A 96 -17.08 -23.58 10.98
CA GLU A 96 -17.41 -24.78 11.75
C GLU A 96 -18.40 -25.72 11.05
N GLN A 97 -19.21 -25.20 10.12
CA GLN A 97 -20.24 -25.96 9.39
C GLN A 97 -19.73 -26.44 8.01
N ASP A 98 -18.58 -25.90 7.54
CA ASP A 98 -18.04 -26.29 6.24
C ASP A 98 -17.28 -27.61 6.33
N THR A 99 -17.70 -28.58 5.52
CA THR A 99 -17.04 -29.87 5.35
C THR A 99 -16.40 -29.95 3.97
N PRO A 100 -15.13 -29.54 3.81
CA PRO A 100 -14.51 -29.39 2.49
C PRO A 100 -14.39 -30.69 1.69
N SER A 101 -14.41 -31.86 2.35
CA SER A 101 -14.38 -33.16 1.68
C SER A 101 -15.61 -33.44 0.81
N LEU A 102 -16.72 -32.69 1.01
CA LEU A 102 -17.90 -32.79 0.15
C LEU A 102 -17.61 -32.39 -1.29
N THR A 103 -16.76 -31.39 -1.51
CA THR A 103 -16.40 -30.85 -2.83
C THR A 103 -14.97 -31.18 -3.25
N GLN A 104 -14.07 -31.50 -2.31
CA GLN A 104 -12.65 -31.74 -2.50
C GLN A 104 -12.20 -33.11 -1.94
N PRO A 105 -12.84 -34.24 -2.30
CA PRO A 105 -12.62 -35.53 -1.63
C PRO A 105 -11.19 -36.06 -1.81
N LEU A 106 -10.59 -35.89 -2.99
CA LEU A 106 -9.23 -36.38 -3.27
C LEU A 106 -8.18 -35.60 -2.46
N MET A 107 -8.33 -34.28 -2.41
CA MET A 107 -7.45 -33.40 -1.65
C MET A 107 -7.52 -33.71 -0.15
N TYR A 108 -8.71 -33.77 0.41
CA TYR A 108 -8.91 -33.99 1.85
C TYR A 108 -8.57 -35.41 2.30
N LYS A 109 -8.63 -36.40 1.42
CA LYS A 109 -8.08 -37.73 1.70
C LYS A 109 -6.56 -37.69 1.91
N LYS A 110 -5.83 -36.89 1.10
CA LYS A 110 -4.39 -36.68 1.25
C LYS A 110 -4.08 -35.83 2.51
N ILE A 111 -4.84 -34.77 2.75
CA ILE A 111 -4.68 -33.90 3.92
C ILE A 111 -4.88 -34.68 5.23
N ALA A 112 -5.90 -35.55 5.27
CA ALA A 112 -6.18 -36.38 6.45
C ALA A 112 -5.04 -37.35 6.78
N ALA A 113 -4.31 -37.83 5.76
CA ALA A 113 -3.16 -38.72 5.91
C ALA A 113 -1.84 -37.97 6.17
N HIS A 114 -1.82 -36.65 6.04
CA HIS A 114 -0.60 -35.84 6.18
C HIS A 114 -0.21 -35.66 7.65
N PRO A 115 1.04 -35.96 8.06
CA PRO A 115 1.46 -35.93 9.47
C PRO A 115 1.55 -34.52 10.08
N GLY A 116 1.56 -33.49 9.23
CA GLY A 116 1.74 -32.09 9.61
C GLY A 116 3.20 -31.64 9.58
N THR A 117 3.42 -30.38 9.23
CA THR A 117 4.74 -29.75 9.08
C THR A 117 5.61 -29.91 10.33
N ARG A 118 5.03 -29.75 11.54
CA ARG A 118 5.78 -29.92 12.80
C ARG A 118 6.42 -31.31 12.89
N LYS A 119 5.66 -32.36 12.58
CA LYS A 119 6.17 -33.73 12.66
C LYS A 119 7.24 -33.99 11.60
N ILE A 120 6.98 -33.59 10.37
CA ILE A 120 7.95 -33.75 9.26
C ILE A 120 9.27 -33.09 9.61
N TYR A 121 9.22 -31.88 10.13
CA TYR A 121 10.43 -31.12 10.50
C TYR A 121 11.15 -31.73 11.71
N ALA A 122 10.41 -32.13 12.76
CA ALA A 122 10.96 -32.79 13.92
C ALA A 122 11.68 -34.11 13.56
N ASP A 123 11.06 -34.94 12.70
CA ASP A 123 11.66 -36.18 12.20
C ASP A 123 12.95 -35.90 11.40
N ARG A 124 12.97 -34.84 10.57
CA ARG A 124 14.17 -34.37 9.86
C ARG A 124 15.30 -33.95 10.81
N LEU A 125 14.98 -33.16 11.83
CA LEU A 125 15.94 -32.70 12.83
C LEU A 125 16.49 -33.87 13.67
N SER A 126 15.64 -34.83 14.03
CA SER A 126 16.04 -36.06 14.71
C SER A 126 17.01 -36.88 13.86
N ALA A 127 16.72 -37.05 12.55
CA ALA A 127 17.61 -37.72 11.62
C ALA A 127 18.98 -37.02 11.47
N GLN A 128 19.03 -35.72 11.74
CA GLN A 128 20.26 -34.90 11.77
C GLN A 128 20.98 -34.94 13.13
N GLY A 129 20.46 -35.67 14.11
CA GLY A 129 21.08 -35.86 15.43
C GLY A 129 20.74 -34.82 16.48
N LEU A 130 19.68 -33.99 16.26
CA LEU A 130 19.28 -32.96 17.21
C LEU A 130 18.35 -33.44 18.34
N GLY A 131 18.12 -34.77 18.46
CA GLY A 131 17.32 -35.39 19.51
C GLY A 131 15.85 -35.58 19.17
N GLU A 132 15.29 -36.73 19.57
CA GLU A 132 13.92 -37.12 19.22
C GLU A 132 12.85 -36.30 19.96
N SER A 133 13.15 -35.79 21.15
CA SER A 133 12.19 -35.08 22.02
C SER A 133 12.09 -33.56 21.77
N ILE A 134 12.95 -32.98 20.94
CA ILE A 134 13.10 -31.53 20.83
C ILE A 134 11.78 -30.78 20.59
N GLY A 135 10.94 -31.28 19.69
CA GLY A 135 9.65 -30.66 19.39
C GLY A 135 8.65 -30.72 20.55
N ASP A 136 8.64 -31.83 21.29
CA ASP A 136 7.73 -32.02 22.42
C ASP A 136 8.21 -31.24 23.66
N ASP A 137 9.50 -31.09 23.86
CA ASP A 137 10.07 -30.28 24.94
C ASP A 137 9.81 -28.79 24.73
N MET A 138 9.89 -28.30 23.49
CA MET A 138 9.48 -26.94 23.15
C MET A 138 7.99 -26.69 23.45
N VAL A 139 7.11 -27.63 23.09
CA VAL A 139 5.66 -27.53 23.38
C VAL A 139 5.40 -27.49 24.88
N LYS A 140 6.06 -28.36 25.67
CA LYS A 140 5.93 -28.38 27.15
C LYS A 140 6.36 -27.05 27.74
N THR A 141 7.51 -26.52 27.30
CA THR A 141 8.05 -25.25 27.80
C THR A 141 7.11 -24.10 27.50
N TYR A 142 6.57 -24.04 26.26
CA TYR A 142 5.64 -23.00 25.86
C TYR A 142 4.33 -23.06 26.65
N ARG A 143 3.75 -24.26 26.83
CA ARG A 143 2.52 -24.44 27.63
C ARG A 143 2.73 -24.05 29.07
N ALA A 144 3.83 -24.47 29.68
CA ALA A 144 4.15 -24.11 31.07
C ALA A 144 4.27 -22.57 31.25
N ALA A 145 4.80 -21.87 30.24
CA ALA A 145 4.85 -20.41 30.26
C ALA A 145 3.45 -19.78 30.19
N LEU A 146 2.57 -20.29 29.33
CA LEU A 146 1.17 -19.85 29.24
C LEU A 146 0.41 -20.11 30.55
N ASP A 147 0.53 -21.30 31.11
CA ASP A 147 -0.10 -21.68 32.39
C ASP A 147 0.36 -20.79 33.55
N ALA A 148 1.61 -20.32 33.49
CA ALA A 148 2.17 -19.38 34.46
C ALA A 148 1.78 -17.92 34.19
N GLY A 149 0.91 -17.65 33.22
CA GLY A 149 0.47 -16.29 32.83
C GLY A 149 1.57 -15.42 32.23
N LYS A 150 2.64 -16.03 31.71
CA LYS A 150 3.72 -15.29 31.05
C LYS A 150 3.32 -14.89 29.62
N ASN A 151 3.69 -13.68 29.24
CA ASN A 151 3.61 -13.29 27.84
C ASN A 151 4.67 -14.07 27.05
N THR A 152 4.23 -14.87 26.09
CA THR A 152 5.09 -15.70 25.25
C THR A 152 5.36 -15.11 23.88
N SER A 153 4.71 -14.00 23.56
CA SER A 153 4.97 -13.21 22.35
C SER A 153 5.71 -11.93 22.72
N GLU A 154 6.84 -11.69 22.07
CA GLU A 154 7.49 -10.39 22.14
C GLU A 154 6.84 -9.48 21.11
N PRO A 155 6.38 -8.27 21.48
CA PRO A 155 5.85 -7.34 20.52
C PRO A 155 6.98 -6.91 19.56
N VAL A 156 6.79 -7.15 18.28
CA VAL A 156 7.77 -6.80 17.23
C VAL A 156 7.99 -5.28 17.17
N LEU A 157 6.95 -4.50 17.48
CA LEU A 157 6.99 -3.05 17.47
C LEU A 157 6.30 -2.50 18.72
N THR A 158 7.07 -1.84 19.58
CA THR A 158 6.56 -1.05 20.71
C THR A 158 6.82 0.43 20.46
N ASN A 159 5.82 1.28 20.69
CA ASN A 159 5.97 2.74 20.56
C ASN A 159 6.50 3.19 19.19
N PHE A 160 6.11 2.51 18.13
CA PHE A 160 6.54 2.83 16.78
C PHE A 160 5.94 4.16 16.32
N LYS A 161 6.81 5.15 16.16
CA LYS A 161 6.45 6.44 15.56
C LYS A 161 7.28 6.69 14.31
N THR A 162 6.64 7.04 13.22
CA THR A 162 7.30 7.51 11.99
C THR A 162 7.14 9.03 11.86
N LYS A 163 7.88 9.63 10.95
CA LYS A 163 7.67 11.04 10.56
C LYS A 163 6.27 11.31 9.98
N PHE A 164 5.53 10.25 9.63
CA PHE A 164 4.16 10.33 9.11
C PHE A 164 3.10 9.98 10.17
N THR A 165 3.50 9.71 11.42
CA THR A 165 2.56 9.46 12.50
C THR A 165 1.82 10.75 12.82
N VAL A 166 0.49 10.71 12.74
CA VAL A 166 -0.39 11.82 13.03
C VAL A 166 -1.04 11.60 14.40
N ASP A 167 -1.04 12.65 15.23
CA ASP A 167 -1.82 12.64 16.47
C ASP A 167 -3.28 12.94 16.17
N TRP A 168 -4.13 11.93 16.32
CA TRP A 168 -5.57 12.04 16.10
C TRP A 168 -6.34 12.55 17.32
N SER A 169 -5.71 12.64 18.51
CA SER A 169 -6.38 13.00 19.74
C SER A 169 -7.16 14.33 19.68
N PRO A 170 -6.70 15.40 18.98
CA PRO A 170 -7.45 16.64 18.85
C PRO A 170 -8.76 16.51 18.06
N PHE A 171 -8.91 15.44 17.28
CA PHE A 171 -10.06 15.21 16.39
C PHE A 171 -11.06 14.19 16.95
N LEU A 172 -10.70 13.48 18.03
CA LEU A 172 -11.59 12.50 18.64
C LEU A 172 -12.76 13.17 19.36
N GLY A 173 -13.92 12.55 19.30
CA GLY A 173 -15.14 13.03 19.95
C GLY A 173 -15.81 14.22 19.27
N LYS A 174 -15.28 14.70 18.13
CA LYS A 174 -15.90 15.76 17.32
C LYS A 174 -17.05 15.21 16.49
N LYS A 175 -18.05 16.06 16.28
CA LYS A 175 -19.16 15.79 15.35
C LYS A 175 -19.01 16.67 14.12
N TRP A 176 -19.49 16.23 12.99
CA TRP A 176 -19.45 17.02 11.75
C TRP A 176 -20.30 18.30 11.83
N THR A 177 -21.22 18.37 12.80
CA THR A 177 -22.08 19.54 13.08
C THR A 177 -21.45 20.55 14.05
N ASP A 178 -20.27 20.21 14.62
CA ASP A 178 -19.61 21.15 15.53
C ASP A 178 -19.15 22.38 14.74
N ALA A 179 -19.29 23.54 15.33
CA ALA A 179 -18.84 24.78 14.70
C ALA A 179 -17.32 24.78 14.55
N ALA A 180 -16.85 25.20 13.38
CA ALA A 180 -15.45 25.41 13.09
C ALA A 180 -15.24 26.72 12.34
N ASP A 181 -14.26 27.51 12.75
CA ASP A 181 -13.84 28.68 12.01
C ASP A 181 -12.95 28.28 10.85
N THR A 182 -13.50 28.38 9.63
CA THR A 182 -12.78 28.07 8.38
C THR A 182 -12.45 29.33 7.58
N ALA A 183 -12.63 30.52 8.17
CA ALA A 183 -12.39 31.80 7.52
C ALA A 183 -10.88 32.00 7.28
N LEU A 184 -10.55 32.55 6.11
CA LEU A 184 -9.19 32.97 5.78
C LEU A 184 -9.13 34.50 5.82
N PRO A 185 -8.23 35.13 6.60
CA PRO A 185 -8.07 36.56 6.61
C PRO A 185 -7.78 37.13 5.22
N MET A 186 -8.39 38.26 4.86
CA MET A 186 -8.26 38.83 3.50
C MET A 186 -6.80 39.13 3.10
N ALA A 187 -5.96 39.51 4.05
CA ALA A 187 -4.56 39.75 3.79
C ALA A 187 -3.84 38.46 3.35
N GLU A 188 -4.16 37.35 4.03
CA GLU A 188 -3.60 36.04 3.72
C GLU A 188 -4.17 35.49 2.39
N TRP A 189 -5.49 35.70 2.14
CA TRP A 189 -6.08 35.40 0.84
C TRP A 189 -5.32 36.06 -0.31
N LYS A 190 -5.07 37.36 -0.25
CA LYS A 190 -4.37 38.12 -1.29
C LYS A 190 -2.94 37.61 -1.48
N ARG A 191 -2.23 37.38 -0.38
CA ARG A 191 -0.86 36.85 -0.39
C ARG A 191 -0.76 35.50 -1.08
N LEU A 192 -1.66 34.57 -0.69
CA LEU A 192 -1.68 33.24 -1.28
C LEU A 192 -2.13 33.27 -2.74
N ALA A 193 -3.12 34.06 -3.08
CA ALA A 193 -3.60 34.21 -4.45
C ALA A 193 -2.47 34.72 -5.38
N GLU A 194 -1.72 35.71 -4.97
CA GLU A 194 -0.54 36.19 -5.70
C GLU A 194 0.50 35.09 -5.87
N ARG A 195 0.77 34.31 -4.80
CA ARG A 195 1.76 33.25 -4.83
C ARG A 195 1.41 32.13 -5.81
N ILE A 196 0.16 31.67 -5.84
CA ILE A 196 -0.27 30.57 -6.73
C ILE A 196 -0.48 30.99 -8.19
N THR A 197 -0.54 32.29 -8.47
CA THR A 197 -0.74 32.81 -9.82
C THR A 197 0.53 33.38 -10.46
N THR A 198 1.58 33.59 -9.68
CA THR A 198 2.87 34.08 -10.16
C THR A 198 3.75 32.94 -10.65
N LEU A 199 4.15 32.98 -11.91
CA LEU A 199 5.06 32.03 -12.50
C LEU A 199 6.51 32.52 -12.42
N PRO A 200 7.49 31.62 -12.24
CA PRO A 200 8.89 31.99 -12.28
C PRO A 200 9.31 32.38 -13.72
N ALA A 201 10.37 33.17 -13.82
CA ALA A 201 10.96 33.53 -15.10
C ALA A 201 11.36 32.28 -15.89
N GLY A 202 11.05 32.26 -17.19
CA GLY A 202 11.38 31.14 -18.09
C GLY A 202 10.32 30.06 -18.20
N VAL A 203 9.23 30.10 -17.43
CA VAL A 203 8.07 29.21 -17.61
C VAL A 203 7.02 29.88 -18.47
N THR A 204 6.77 29.34 -19.65
CA THR A 204 5.76 29.83 -20.59
C THR A 204 4.54 28.88 -20.60
N PRO A 205 3.43 29.23 -19.95
CA PRO A 205 2.24 28.39 -19.95
C PRO A 205 1.51 28.45 -21.29
N HIS A 206 0.70 27.43 -21.60
CA HIS A 206 -0.24 27.51 -22.71
C HIS A 206 -1.19 28.70 -22.53
N SER A 207 -1.61 29.36 -23.63
CA SER A 207 -2.44 30.56 -23.59
C SER A 207 -3.73 30.41 -22.76
N LEU A 208 -4.41 29.26 -22.85
CA LEU A 208 -5.60 28.98 -22.04
C LEU A 208 -5.27 28.87 -20.54
N VAL A 209 -4.13 28.27 -20.20
CA VAL A 209 -3.67 28.17 -18.80
C VAL A 209 -3.30 29.56 -18.27
N LYS A 210 -2.64 30.37 -19.12
CA LYS A 210 -2.33 31.76 -18.76
C LYS A 210 -3.60 32.53 -18.43
N LYS A 211 -4.64 32.40 -19.25
CA LYS A 211 -5.93 33.01 -18.99
C LYS A 211 -6.52 32.60 -17.63
N VAL A 212 -6.48 31.31 -17.29
CA VAL A 212 -6.94 30.82 -15.98
C VAL A 212 -6.14 31.46 -14.84
N LEU A 213 -4.82 31.59 -14.99
CA LEU A 213 -3.99 32.24 -13.97
C LEU A 213 -4.29 33.74 -13.85
N ASP A 214 -4.50 34.43 -14.97
CA ASP A 214 -4.87 35.85 -14.98
C ASP A 214 -6.25 36.08 -14.32
N ASP A 215 -7.24 35.23 -14.62
CA ASP A 215 -8.57 35.26 -14.01
C ASP A 215 -8.47 35.01 -12.48
N ARG A 216 -7.65 34.05 -12.04
CA ARG A 216 -7.40 33.79 -10.62
C ARG A 216 -6.70 34.93 -9.92
N ALA A 217 -5.75 35.58 -10.58
CA ALA A 217 -5.12 36.78 -10.04
C ALA A 217 -6.15 37.90 -9.82
N ALA A 218 -7.09 38.07 -10.77
CA ALA A 218 -8.22 39.00 -10.63
C ALA A 218 -9.16 38.60 -9.48
N MET A 219 -9.50 37.33 -9.34
CA MET A 219 -10.27 36.80 -8.18
C MET A 219 -9.54 37.05 -6.86
N GLY A 220 -8.22 36.88 -6.84
CA GLY A 220 -7.38 37.15 -5.67
C GLY A 220 -7.42 38.60 -5.20
N ARG A 221 -7.52 39.54 -6.13
CA ARG A 221 -7.66 40.98 -5.86
C ARG A 221 -9.10 41.40 -5.52
N GLY A 222 -10.09 40.57 -5.89
CA GLY A 222 -11.50 40.88 -5.74
C GLY A 222 -12.12 41.54 -6.98
N ASP A 223 -11.44 41.55 -8.12
CA ASP A 223 -11.93 42.12 -9.38
C ASP A 223 -12.94 41.21 -10.09
N LEU A 224 -12.88 39.90 -9.75
CA LEU A 224 -13.79 38.87 -10.25
C LEU A 224 -14.35 38.04 -9.09
N PRO A 225 -15.59 37.50 -9.21
CA PRO A 225 -16.12 36.55 -8.24
C PRO A 225 -15.32 35.23 -8.29
N VAL A 226 -15.15 34.61 -7.14
CA VAL A 226 -14.39 33.35 -6.96
C VAL A 226 -15.16 32.20 -7.60
N ASP A 227 -14.51 31.44 -8.49
CA ASP A 227 -15.02 30.18 -9.01
C ASP A 227 -14.56 28.97 -8.18
N TRP A 228 -15.11 27.78 -8.48
CA TRP A 228 -14.77 26.55 -7.77
C TRP A 228 -13.30 26.15 -7.94
N GLY A 229 -12.70 26.40 -9.08
CA GLY A 229 -11.28 26.10 -9.33
C GLY A 229 -10.35 26.95 -8.47
N MET A 230 -10.67 28.24 -8.31
CA MET A 230 -9.93 29.13 -7.43
C MET A 230 -10.19 28.77 -5.96
N GLY A 231 -11.44 28.46 -5.57
CA GLY A 231 -11.80 28.06 -4.21
C GLY A 231 -11.04 26.81 -3.78
N GLU A 232 -11.00 25.79 -4.62
CA GLU A 232 -10.23 24.55 -4.39
C GLU A 232 -8.72 24.85 -4.21
N HIS A 233 -8.15 25.65 -5.10
CA HIS A 233 -6.73 26.01 -5.04
C HIS A 233 -6.37 26.79 -3.78
N MET A 234 -7.22 27.71 -3.38
CA MET A 234 -7.03 28.49 -2.16
C MET A 234 -7.16 27.64 -0.89
N ALA A 235 -8.07 26.66 -0.90
CA ALA A 235 -8.16 25.69 0.20
C ALA A 235 -6.86 24.88 0.33
N PHE A 236 -6.30 24.39 -0.78
CA PHE A 236 -5.01 23.72 -0.75
C PHE A 236 -3.88 24.65 -0.30
N ALA A 237 -3.82 25.87 -0.84
CA ALA A 237 -2.80 26.86 -0.49
C ALA A 237 -2.82 27.21 1.00
N SER A 238 -4.02 27.42 1.58
CA SER A 238 -4.16 27.74 3.00
C SER A 238 -3.72 26.57 3.89
N LEU A 239 -4.07 25.32 3.54
CA LEU A 239 -3.65 24.14 4.27
C LEU A 239 -2.13 23.98 4.23
N VAL A 240 -1.54 24.09 3.06
CA VAL A 240 -0.06 23.95 2.88
C VAL A 240 0.67 25.07 3.63
N ALA A 241 0.18 26.32 3.55
CA ALA A 241 0.75 27.44 4.29
C ALA A 241 0.64 27.28 5.81
N SER A 242 -0.37 26.54 6.28
CA SER A 242 -0.56 26.19 7.69
C SER A 242 0.22 24.95 8.14
N GLY A 243 1.05 24.36 7.25
CA GLY A 243 1.87 23.19 7.54
C GLY A 243 1.18 21.84 7.35
N PHE A 244 -0.01 21.80 6.77
CA PHE A 244 -0.71 20.55 6.46
C PHE A 244 -0.39 20.10 5.04
N PRO A 245 0.23 18.93 4.85
CA PRO A 245 0.52 18.41 3.51
C PRO A 245 -0.79 18.01 2.81
N VAL A 246 -0.89 18.33 1.53
CA VAL A 246 -2.01 17.94 0.67
C VAL A 246 -1.53 16.97 -0.39
N ARG A 247 -2.20 15.81 -0.50
CA ARG A 247 -1.98 14.87 -1.60
C ARG A 247 -3.28 14.73 -2.39
N LEU A 248 -3.24 15.16 -3.64
CA LEU A 248 -4.30 14.95 -4.60
C LEU A 248 -3.90 13.80 -5.53
N SER A 249 -4.70 12.75 -5.58
CA SER A 249 -4.45 11.55 -6.37
C SER A 249 -5.60 11.25 -7.29
N GLY A 250 -5.29 10.88 -8.54
CA GLY A 250 -6.25 10.55 -9.58
C GLY A 250 -5.59 10.60 -10.96
N GLU A 251 -6.30 10.15 -12.00
CA GLU A 251 -5.74 10.08 -13.35
C GLU A 251 -5.37 11.46 -13.92
N ASP A 252 -6.19 12.46 -13.68
CA ASP A 252 -6.01 13.82 -14.17
C ASP A 252 -5.95 14.87 -13.05
N SER A 253 -5.22 14.53 -11.96
CA SER A 253 -5.11 15.41 -10.79
C SER A 253 -4.38 16.72 -11.06
N GLY A 254 -3.43 16.72 -12.01
CA GLY A 254 -2.64 17.91 -12.36
C GLY A 254 -3.47 18.99 -13.08
N ARG A 255 -4.21 18.63 -14.12
CA ARG A 255 -5.04 19.55 -14.91
C ARG A 255 -6.44 19.71 -14.32
N GLY A 256 -7.02 18.62 -13.81
CA GLY A 256 -8.42 18.45 -13.48
C GLY A 256 -9.24 18.03 -14.71
N THR A 257 -10.15 17.07 -14.52
CA THR A 257 -10.97 16.50 -15.62
C THR A 257 -11.67 17.56 -16.47
N PHE A 258 -12.12 18.65 -15.83
CA PHE A 258 -12.81 19.76 -16.49
C PHE A 258 -11.89 20.94 -16.84
N THR A 259 -10.58 20.74 -16.87
CA THR A 259 -9.58 21.78 -17.17
C THR A 259 -9.67 22.96 -16.18
N HIS A 260 -10.09 22.68 -14.95
CA HIS A 260 -10.38 23.69 -13.92
C HIS A 260 -9.25 23.88 -12.91
N ARG A 261 -8.36 22.87 -12.76
CA ARG A 261 -7.38 22.89 -11.67
C ARG A 261 -6.05 23.51 -12.06
N HIS A 262 -5.36 22.98 -13.04
CA HIS A 262 -4.01 23.38 -13.44
C HIS A 262 -3.06 23.53 -12.24
N ALA A 263 -3.00 22.50 -11.40
CA ALA A 263 -2.06 22.44 -10.26
C ALA A 263 -0.63 22.22 -10.72
N VAL A 264 -0.45 21.66 -11.91
CA VAL A 264 0.85 21.47 -12.57
C VAL A 264 0.84 22.30 -13.85
N ILE A 265 1.74 23.27 -13.91
CA ILE A 265 1.93 24.12 -15.10
C ILE A 265 3.04 23.51 -15.95
N HIS A 266 2.75 23.34 -17.23
CA HIS A 266 3.68 22.78 -18.19
C HIS A 266 4.25 23.92 -19.06
N ASP A 267 5.57 24.06 -19.05
CA ASP A 267 6.25 24.99 -19.95
C ASP A 267 6.10 24.51 -21.40
N GLN A 268 5.63 25.38 -22.27
CA GLN A 268 5.41 25.07 -23.68
C GLN A 268 6.72 24.95 -24.47
N ASN A 269 7.81 25.42 -23.91
CA ASN A 269 9.17 25.36 -24.51
C ASN A 269 10.01 24.20 -23.97
N ARG A 270 9.43 23.31 -23.15
CA ARG A 270 10.18 22.16 -22.62
C ARG A 270 10.63 21.19 -23.70
N GLU A 271 11.85 20.71 -23.59
CA GLU A 271 12.43 19.75 -24.53
C GLU A 271 12.41 18.29 -24.03
N LYS A 272 12.17 18.08 -22.73
CA LYS A 272 12.19 16.75 -22.09
C LYS A 272 10.97 16.53 -21.21
N TRP A 273 10.58 15.27 -21.03
CA TRP A 273 9.41 14.89 -20.23
C TRP A 273 9.59 15.17 -18.73
N ASP A 274 10.79 15.07 -18.22
CA ASP A 274 11.14 15.20 -16.80
C ASP A 274 11.45 16.63 -16.38
N THR A 275 11.45 17.58 -17.28
CA THR A 275 11.72 19.00 -17.04
C THR A 275 10.56 19.88 -17.49
N GLY A 276 10.60 21.17 -17.15
CA GLY A 276 9.64 22.16 -17.64
C GLY A 276 8.25 22.00 -17.01
N THR A 277 8.16 21.57 -15.77
CA THR A 277 6.93 21.64 -14.97
C THR A 277 7.12 22.52 -13.75
N TYR A 278 6.10 23.28 -13.40
CA TYR A 278 6.05 24.11 -12.21
C TYR A 278 4.77 23.83 -11.41
N ILE A 279 4.90 23.66 -10.12
CA ILE A 279 3.78 23.40 -9.21
C ILE A 279 3.69 24.55 -8.20
N PRO A 280 2.76 25.52 -8.40
CA PRO A 280 2.66 26.70 -7.54
C PRO A 280 2.53 26.39 -6.04
N LEU A 281 1.81 25.30 -5.69
CA LEU A 281 1.59 24.87 -4.31
C LEU A 281 2.83 24.27 -3.62
N GLN A 282 3.92 24.05 -4.34
CA GLN A 282 5.20 23.54 -3.79
C GLN A 282 6.25 24.65 -3.58
N ASN A 283 5.91 25.89 -3.85
CA ASN A 283 6.84 27.03 -3.81
C ASN A 283 6.42 28.15 -2.89
#